data_09f9f3d22b00ef5b6384a1cfb25903cf
#
_entry.id   09f9f3d22b00ef5b6384a1cfb25903cf
#
_cell.length_a   1.000
_cell.length_b   1.000
_cell.length_c   1.000
_cell.angle_alpha   90.00
_cell.angle_beta   90.00
_cell.angle_gamma   90.00
#
_symmetry.space_group_name_H-M   'P 1'
#
loop_
_entity.id
_entity.type
_entity.pdbx_description
1 polymer ?
#
loop_
_entity_poly.entity_id
_entity_poly.type
_entity_poly.pdbx_seq_one_letter_code
_entity_poly.pdbx_strand_id
1 'polypeptide(L)'
;MLRRHQFKNLIIVGLMCSACSTSKDGLFRREYHTLTTKYNVLFNGKEAFEVGSQILKQAHEDNFFELLPVEPISLLGEDVNSPTIVPGFTRAEEKAVKSIQKHSMNIKGKQRNRKIDEAYLLLGK
;
A
#
# COMPACT_ATOMS: atom_id res chain seq x y z
N MET A 1 -20.33 -1.65 -43.72
CA MET A 1 -20.10 -2.63 -42.60
C MET A 1 -19.07 -2.15 -41.58
N LEU A 2 -18.03 -1.41 -41.93
CA LEU A 2 -17.00 -0.88 -41.00
C LEU A 2 -17.59 -0.01 -39.86
N ARG A 3 -18.56 0.85 -40.15
CA ARG A 3 -19.14 1.80 -39.19
C ARG A 3 -19.81 1.13 -37.99
N ARG A 4 -20.40 -0.04 -38.17
CA ARG A 4 -21.11 -0.78 -37.11
C ARG A 4 -20.15 -1.45 -36.11
N HIS A 5 -18.99 -1.88 -36.53
CA HIS A 5 -17.94 -2.43 -35.66
C HIS A 5 -17.23 -1.34 -34.87
N GLN A 6 -17.01 -0.18 -35.48
CA GLN A 6 -16.45 1.00 -34.79
C GLN A 6 -17.33 1.47 -33.64
N PHE A 7 -18.64 1.49 -33.83
CA PHE A 7 -19.60 1.85 -32.77
C PHE A 7 -19.60 0.84 -31.61
N LYS A 8 -19.53 -0.45 -31.89
CA LYS A 8 -19.42 -1.50 -30.85
C LYS A 8 -18.15 -1.37 -30.04
N ASN A 9 -17.03 -1.13 -30.69
CA ASN A 9 -15.74 -0.95 -30.01
C ASN A 9 -15.74 0.32 -29.14
N LEU A 10 -16.34 1.40 -29.60
CA LEU A 10 -16.49 2.65 -28.83
C LEU A 10 -17.32 2.45 -27.56
N ILE A 11 -18.41 1.69 -27.65
CA ILE A 11 -19.27 1.37 -26.51
C ILE A 11 -18.51 0.49 -25.49
N ILE A 12 -17.74 -0.50 -25.94
CA ILE A 12 -16.95 -1.36 -25.07
C ILE A 12 -15.86 -0.56 -24.34
N VAL A 13 -15.16 0.34 -25.03
CA VAL A 13 -14.16 1.24 -24.42
C VAL A 13 -14.81 2.19 -23.42
N GLY A 14 -15.98 2.76 -23.73
CA GLY A 14 -16.72 3.63 -22.82
C GLY A 14 -17.19 2.90 -21.53
N LEU A 15 -17.61 1.65 -21.64
CA LEU A 15 -17.97 0.80 -20.50
C LEU A 15 -16.76 0.47 -19.61
N MET A 16 -15.60 0.24 -20.21
CA MET A 16 -14.36 -0.01 -19.47
C MET A 16 -13.87 1.20 -18.65
N CYS A 17 -14.01 2.41 -19.17
CA CYS A 17 -13.63 3.64 -18.47
C CYS A 17 -14.50 3.96 -17.25
N SER A 18 -15.73 3.47 -17.19
CA SER A 18 -16.65 3.74 -16.07
C SER A 18 -16.43 2.81 -14.86
N ALA A 19 -15.59 1.77 -14.98
CA ALA A 19 -15.39 0.75 -13.94
C ALA A 19 -14.48 1.22 -12.78
N CYS A 20 -13.65 2.24 -12.96
CA CYS A 20 -12.60 2.64 -12.01
C CYS A 20 -13.03 3.70 -10.96
N SER A 21 -14.33 3.97 -10.79
CA SER A 21 -14.80 4.98 -9.84
C SER A 21 -14.87 4.41 -8.41
N THR A 22 -14.20 5.05 -7.45
CA THR A 22 -14.28 4.72 -6.01
C THR A 22 -15.52 5.27 -5.31
N SER A 23 -16.26 6.17 -5.98
CA SER A 23 -17.42 6.88 -5.41
C SER A 23 -18.74 6.12 -5.50
N LYS A 24 -18.83 5.12 -6.38
CA LYS A 24 -20.08 4.35 -6.58
C LYS A 24 -19.99 2.98 -5.93
N ASP A 25 -21.03 2.58 -5.23
CA ASP A 25 -21.14 1.27 -4.60
C ASP A 25 -21.57 0.21 -5.62
N GLY A 26 -20.76 -0.84 -5.77
CA GLY A 26 -21.03 -1.97 -6.64
C GLY A 26 -20.15 -3.16 -6.25
N LEU A 27 -20.70 -4.38 -6.25
CA LEU A 27 -20.00 -5.59 -5.85
C LEU A 27 -18.68 -5.75 -6.64
N PHE A 28 -18.73 -5.67 -7.97
CA PHE A 28 -17.53 -5.79 -8.82
C PHE A 28 -16.47 -4.74 -8.53
N ARG A 29 -16.87 -3.51 -8.21
CA ARG A 29 -15.92 -2.44 -7.86
C ARG A 29 -15.26 -2.68 -6.51
N ARG A 30 -16.02 -3.12 -5.51
CA ARG A 30 -15.46 -3.48 -4.20
C ARG A 30 -14.41 -4.58 -4.35
N GLU A 31 -14.74 -5.64 -5.08
CA GLU A 31 -13.81 -6.75 -5.30
C GLU A 31 -12.59 -6.31 -6.12
N TYR A 32 -12.76 -5.53 -7.17
CA TYR A 32 -11.65 -4.99 -7.94
C TYR A 32 -10.68 -4.17 -7.07
N HIS A 33 -11.20 -3.20 -6.30
CA HIS A 33 -10.35 -2.40 -5.41
C HIS A 33 -9.73 -3.23 -4.30
N THR A 34 -10.45 -4.20 -3.73
CA THR A 34 -9.94 -5.11 -2.72
C THR A 34 -8.82 -5.99 -3.25
N LEU A 35 -9.00 -6.61 -4.43
CA LEU A 35 -7.99 -7.44 -5.07
C LEU A 35 -6.74 -6.64 -5.45
N THR A 36 -6.92 -5.49 -6.08
CA THR A 36 -5.80 -4.62 -6.48
C THR A 36 -5.02 -4.14 -5.26
N THR A 37 -5.72 -3.75 -4.19
CA THR A 37 -5.09 -3.36 -2.93
C THR A 37 -4.28 -4.51 -2.35
N LYS A 38 -4.88 -5.70 -2.24
CA LYS A 38 -4.25 -6.86 -1.62
C LYS A 38 -3.01 -7.35 -2.38
N TYR A 39 -3.18 -7.66 -3.66
CA TYR A 39 -2.16 -8.37 -4.43
C TYR A 39 -1.13 -7.47 -5.10
N ASN A 40 -1.47 -6.22 -5.37
CA ASN A 40 -0.57 -5.33 -6.09
C ASN A 40 0.10 -4.31 -5.16
N VAL A 41 -0.67 -3.67 -4.30
CA VAL A 41 -0.14 -2.55 -3.52
C VAL A 41 0.38 -3.02 -2.17
N LEU A 42 -0.47 -3.69 -1.36
CA LEU A 42 -0.09 -4.14 -0.03
C LEU A 42 0.93 -5.26 -0.04
N PHE A 43 0.84 -6.19 -0.98
CA PHE A 43 1.86 -7.24 -1.11
C PHE A 43 3.25 -6.64 -1.29
N ASN A 44 3.42 -5.77 -2.30
CA ASN A 44 4.69 -5.10 -2.55
C ASN A 44 5.13 -4.18 -1.39
N GLY A 45 4.18 -3.59 -0.65
CA GLY A 45 4.47 -2.79 0.52
C GLY A 45 4.99 -3.62 1.69
N LYS A 46 4.36 -4.75 1.96
CA LYS A 46 4.80 -5.70 3.00
C LYS A 46 6.17 -6.30 2.69
N GLU A 47 6.39 -6.70 1.45
CA GLU A 47 7.69 -7.21 1.00
C GLU A 47 8.79 -6.15 1.17
N ALA A 48 8.52 -4.90 0.79
CA ALA A 48 9.47 -3.81 0.99
C ALA A 48 9.76 -3.55 2.48
N PHE A 49 8.75 -3.63 3.34
CA PHE A 49 8.91 -3.52 4.79
C PHE A 49 9.78 -4.65 5.35
N GLU A 50 9.54 -5.89 4.94
CA GLU A 50 10.36 -7.04 5.37
C GLU A 50 11.82 -6.88 4.96
N VAL A 51 12.09 -6.44 3.73
CA VAL A 51 13.45 -6.15 3.27
C VAL A 51 14.11 -5.06 4.13
N GLY A 52 13.40 -3.96 4.41
CA GLY A 52 13.89 -2.90 5.29
C GLY A 52 14.19 -3.41 6.71
N SER A 53 13.30 -4.23 7.26
CA SER A 53 13.47 -4.84 8.58
C SER A 53 14.67 -5.80 8.64
N GLN A 54 14.91 -6.56 7.56
CA GLN A 54 16.09 -7.44 7.48
C GLN A 54 17.39 -6.64 7.42
N ILE A 55 17.43 -5.54 6.66
CA ILE A 55 18.60 -4.65 6.59
C ILE A 55 18.91 -4.10 7.99
N LEU A 56 17.88 -3.63 8.71
CA LEU A 56 18.03 -3.14 10.09
C LEU A 56 18.60 -4.21 11.03
N LYS A 57 18.03 -5.42 10.99
CA LYS A 57 18.49 -6.54 11.81
C LYS A 57 19.93 -6.95 11.51
N GLN A 58 20.32 -6.90 10.24
CA GLN A 58 21.71 -7.24 9.85
C GLN A 58 22.72 -6.16 10.22
N ALA A 59 22.29 -4.90 10.28
CA ALA A 59 23.13 -3.77 10.67
C ALA A 59 23.23 -3.59 12.19
N HIS A 60 22.37 -4.26 12.95
CA HIS A 60 22.33 -4.16 14.40
C HIS A 60 23.41 -5.04 15.04
N GLU A 61 24.24 -4.44 15.88
CA GLU A 61 25.20 -5.14 16.75
C GLU A 61 24.74 -4.99 18.20
N ASP A 62 24.59 -6.13 18.90
CA ASP A 62 24.19 -6.13 20.30
C ASP A 62 25.33 -5.63 21.19
N ASN A 63 25.04 -4.58 21.97
CA ASN A 63 25.95 -4.15 23.04
C ASN A 63 25.58 -4.82 24.36
N PHE A 64 26.23 -5.90 24.70
CA PHE A 64 25.97 -6.68 25.92
C PHE A 64 26.34 -5.96 27.23
N PHE A 65 26.93 -4.77 27.18
CA PHE A 65 27.22 -3.94 28.35
C PHE A 65 26.07 -2.98 28.69
N GLU A 66 25.04 -2.91 27.83
CA GLU A 66 23.85 -2.08 28.01
C GLU A 66 22.59 -2.92 28.04
N LEU A 67 21.48 -2.31 28.40
CA LEU A 67 20.19 -2.98 28.36
C LEU A 67 19.81 -3.24 26.90
N LEU A 68 19.71 -4.51 26.53
CA LEU A 68 19.37 -4.89 25.14
C LEU A 68 17.95 -4.43 24.81
N PRO A 69 17.74 -3.80 23.65
CA PRO A 69 16.41 -3.43 23.19
C PRO A 69 15.59 -4.67 22.85
N VAL A 70 14.27 -4.62 23.08
CA VAL A 70 13.35 -5.71 22.74
C VAL A 70 13.30 -5.97 21.24
N GLU A 71 13.46 -4.92 20.44
CA GLU A 71 13.64 -5.03 19.00
C GLU A 71 14.88 -4.22 18.60
N PRO A 72 15.63 -4.67 17.59
CA PRO A 72 16.81 -3.97 17.09
C PRO A 72 16.38 -2.70 16.32
N ILE A 73 15.63 -1.87 16.97
CA ILE A 73 15.37 -0.51 16.52
C ILE A 73 16.56 0.28 17.03
N SER A 74 17.56 0.43 16.20
CA SER A 74 18.47 1.54 16.37
C SER A 74 17.59 2.77 16.42
N LEU A 75 17.47 3.35 17.61
CA LEU A 75 16.83 4.66 17.75
C LEU A 75 17.60 5.59 16.83
N LEU A 76 17.07 5.79 15.64
CA LEU A 76 17.51 6.75 14.61
C LEU A 76 17.43 8.20 15.16
N GLY A 77 17.68 8.39 16.45
CA GLY A 77 17.49 9.59 17.21
C GLY A 77 18.71 10.17 17.87
N GLU A 78 19.85 9.49 17.90
CA GLU A 78 21.03 10.10 18.51
C GLU A 78 21.84 10.95 17.53
N ASP A 79 21.70 10.73 16.23
CA ASP A 79 22.26 11.64 15.22
C ASP A 79 21.16 12.31 14.41
N VAL A 80 20.64 13.41 14.91
CA VAL A 80 19.64 14.27 14.27
C VAL A 80 20.10 14.78 12.88
N ASN A 81 21.35 14.58 12.52
CA ASN A 81 21.96 15.06 11.27
C ASN A 81 22.09 14.02 10.15
N SER A 82 21.71 12.77 10.39
CA SER A 82 21.71 11.75 9.34
C SER A 82 20.49 10.85 9.50
N PRO A 83 19.33 11.23 8.94
CA PRO A 83 18.24 10.28 8.83
C PRO A 83 18.70 9.14 7.93
N THR A 84 19.08 8.02 8.52
CA THR A 84 19.37 6.80 7.75
C THR A 84 18.05 6.31 7.16
N ILE A 85 17.72 6.83 5.99
CA ILE A 85 16.53 6.43 5.25
C ILE A 85 16.76 4.99 4.78
N VAL A 86 16.06 4.04 5.39
CA VAL A 86 16.05 2.65 4.91
C VAL A 86 15.12 2.57 3.70
N PRO A 87 15.61 2.32 2.48
CA PRO A 87 14.80 2.40 1.26
C PRO A 87 13.56 1.50 1.28
N GLY A 88 13.63 0.39 1.99
CA GLY A 88 12.51 -0.54 2.19
C GLY A 88 11.31 0.11 2.89
N PHE A 89 11.55 0.86 3.94
CA PHE A 89 10.49 1.52 4.71
C PHE A 89 9.82 2.64 3.92
N THR A 90 10.60 3.49 3.25
CA THR A 90 10.06 4.53 2.37
C THR A 90 9.14 3.94 1.30
N ARG A 91 9.56 2.82 0.69
CA ARG A 91 8.74 2.14 -0.31
C ARG A 91 7.47 1.52 0.30
N ALA A 92 7.54 0.98 1.51
CA ALA A 92 6.38 0.44 2.22
C ALA A 92 5.37 1.55 2.54
N GLU A 93 5.85 2.69 3.04
CA GLU A 93 5.04 3.88 3.29
C GLU A 93 4.34 4.37 2.02
N GLU A 94 5.08 4.58 0.93
CA GLU A 94 4.49 4.97 -0.37
C GLU A 94 3.39 4.04 -0.83
N LYS A 95 3.57 2.72 -0.67
CA LYS A 95 2.55 1.73 -1.02
C LYS A 95 1.34 1.78 -0.10
N ALA A 96 1.54 1.94 1.21
CA ALA A 96 0.45 2.10 2.17
C ALA A 96 -0.38 3.36 1.86
N VAL A 97 0.28 4.51 1.70
CA VAL A 97 -0.36 5.78 1.32
C VAL A 97 -1.10 5.66 -0.02
N LYS A 98 -0.50 5.03 -1.02
CA LYS A 98 -1.15 4.79 -2.33
C LYS A 98 -2.41 3.93 -2.19
N SER A 99 -2.40 2.91 -1.32
CA SER A 99 -3.59 2.10 -1.03
C SER A 99 -4.72 2.96 -0.49
N ILE A 100 -4.42 3.79 0.51
CA ILE A 100 -5.41 4.64 1.16
C ILE A 100 -5.97 5.68 0.18
N GLN A 101 -5.11 6.36 -0.56
CA GLN A 101 -5.53 7.44 -1.46
C GLN A 101 -6.30 6.94 -2.69
N LYS A 102 -5.85 5.84 -3.31
CA LYS A 102 -6.40 5.39 -4.60
C LYS A 102 -7.46 4.30 -4.51
N HIS A 103 -7.46 3.53 -3.43
CA HIS A 103 -8.35 2.38 -3.30
C HIS A 103 -9.30 2.46 -2.11
N SER A 104 -9.28 3.54 -1.34
CA SER A 104 -10.28 3.80 -0.31
C SER A 104 -11.64 4.02 -0.94
N MET A 105 -12.66 3.33 -0.42
CA MET A 105 -14.05 3.42 -0.87
C MET A 105 -14.93 3.84 0.31
N ASN A 106 -14.89 5.11 0.67
CA ASN A 106 -15.76 5.62 1.73
C ASN A 106 -17.13 6.00 1.14
N ILE A 107 -18.11 5.11 1.32
CA ILE A 107 -19.46 5.28 0.78
C ILE A 107 -20.44 5.34 1.93
N LYS A 108 -21.16 6.45 2.05
CA LYS A 108 -22.13 6.71 3.14
C LYS A 108 -21.50 6.54 4.54
N GLY A 109 -20.28 7.06 4.73
CA GLY A 109 -19.56 7.00 5.99
C GLY A 109 -19.00 5.61 6.35
N LYS A 110 -19.04 4.64 5.42
CA LYS A 110 -18.48 3.30 5.65
C LYS A 110 -17.41 2.98 4.62
N GLN A 111 -16.25 2.50 5.10
CA GLN A 111 -15.19 1.98 4.24
C GLN A 111 -15.64 0.63 3.65
N ARG A 112 -15.69 0.55 2.32
CA ARG A 112 -16.14 -0.64 1.59
C ARG A 112 -15.00 -1.54 1.10
N ASN A 113 -13.79 -1.01 1.00
CA ASN A 113 -12.62 -1.82 0.71
C ASN A 113 -12.06 -2.40 2.02
N ARG A 114 -12.19 -3.71 2.20
CA ARG A 114 -11.78 -4.44 3.41
C ARG A 114 -10.27 -4.48 3.65
N LYS A 115 -9.46 -4.02 2.68
CA LYS A 115 -8.00 -4.08 2.78
C LYS A 115 -7.36 -2.75 3.16
N ILE A 116 -8.15 -1.73 3.38
CA ILE A 116 -7.64 -0.42 3.80
C ILE A 116 -7.13 -0.43 5.25
N ASP A 117 -7.73 -1.23 6.13
CA ASP A 117 -7.27 -1.43 7.51
C ASP A 117 -5.83 -1.97 7.53
N GLU A 118 -5.52 -2.95 6.65
CA GLU A 118 -4.16 -3.47 6.49
C GLU A 118 -3.17 -2.40 5.96
N ALA A 119 -3.66 -1.44 5.16
CA ALA A 119 -2.84 -0.32 4.70
C ALA A 119 -2.49 0.64 5.84
N TYR A 120 -3.45 0.95 6.71
CA TYR A 120 -3.19 1.74 7.92
C TYR A 120 -2.27 1.01 8.88
N LEU A 121 -2.44 -0.29 9.05
CA LEU A 121 -1.54 -1.09 9.89
C LEU A 121 -0.10 -1.09 9.34
N LEU A 122 0.07 -1.19 8.02
CA LEU A 122 1.39 -1.12 7.40
C LEU A 122 2.03 0.27 7.55
N LEU A 123 1.22 1.33 7.52
CA LEU A 123 1.69 2.71 7.70
C LEU A 123 2.09 3.00 9.15
N GLY A 124 1.51 2.30 10.13
CA GLY A 124 1.78 2.48 11.56
C GLY A 124 2.87 1.57 12.12
N LYS A 125 3.50 0.76 11.27
CA LYS A 125 4.66 -0.07 11.63
C LYS A 125 5.97 0.67 11.48
#